data_c4a2782fd6240643f2d476a2bc36a653
#
_entry.id   c4a2782fd6240643f2d476a2bc36a653
#
_cell.length_a   1.000
_cell.length_b   1.000
_cell.length_c   1.000
_cell.angle_alpha   90.00
_cell.angle_beta   90.00
_cell.angle_gamma   90.00
#
_symmetry.space_group_name_H-M   'P 1'
#
loop_
_entity.id
_entity.type
_entity.pdbx_description
1 polymer ?
#
loop_
_entity_poly.entity_id
_entity_poly.type
_entity_poly.pdbx_seq_one_letter_code
_entity_poly.pdbx_strand_id
1 'polypeptide(L)'
;MPGVPRQLAEHTLNVDPKYKPVKQFLCRFNEERRKAIGEEVARLLAAGFIVEVFHPEWLANPVLVLKKNGTWRMCVDYTDLNKACPTDPFALPRIDQIIDATAGCERQVFWMRILATIRSKWQLRTRRRLHS
;
A
#
# COMPACT_ATOMS: atom_id res chain seq x y z
N MET A 1 -7.17 7.52 13.70
CA MET A 1 -7.09 8.88 13.11
C MET A 1 -8.04 8.94 11.92
N PRO A 2 -8.92 9.92 11.82
CA PRO A 2 -9.73 10.08 10.61
C PRO A 2 -8.78 10.46 9.45
N GLY A 3 -8.89 9.71 8.37
CA GLY A 3 -8.10 10.04 7.16
C GLY A 3 -8.67 11.25 6.43
N VAL A 4 -7.95 11.73 5.40
CA VAL A 4 -8.42 12.80 4.53
C VAL A 4 -9.71 12.38 3.81
N PRO A 5 -10.78 13.18 3.81
CA PRO A 5 -12.01 12.88 3.07
C PRO A 5 -11.69 12.72 1.58
N ARG A 6 -12.36 11.77 0.91
CA ARG A 6 -12.16 11.49 -0.52
C ARG A 6 -12.43 12.71 -1.41
N GLN A 7 -13.35 13.56 -0.97
CA GLN A 7 -13.73 14.79 -1.68
C GLN A 7 -12.57 15.81 -1.75
N LEU A 8 -11.62 15.73 -0.82
CA LEU A 8 -10.46 16.64 -0.76
C LEU A 8 -9.25 16.10 -1.53
N ALA A 9 -9.00 14.80 -1.47
CA ALA A 9 -7.90 14.18 -2.19
C ALA A 9 -8.15 12.68 -2.40
N GLU A 10 -8.07 12.23 -3.63
CA GLU A 10 -8.04 10.84 -4.03
C GLU A 10 -6.82 10.61 -4.94
N HIS A 11 -6.00 9.61 -4.60
CA HIS A 11 -4.84 9.27 -5.42
C HIS A 11 -5.22 8.16 -6.39
N THR A 12 -5.01 8.42 -7.68
CA THR A 12 -5.18 7.45 -8.75
C THR A 12 -3.80 6.93 -9.16
N LEU A 13 -3.66 5.62 -9.30
CA LEU A 13 -2.43 5.03 -9.83
C LEU A 13 -2.28 5.39 -11.32
N ASN A 14 -1.11 5.90 -11.66
CA ASN A 14 -0.75 6.17 -13.05
C ASN A 14 -0.08 4.92 -13.66
N VAL A 15 -0.89 3.93 -14.04
CA VAL A 15 -0.41 2.71 -14.67
C VAL A 15 -0.28 2.95 -16.17
N ASP A 16 0.90 2.66 -16.76
CA ASP A 16 1.09 2.75 -18.20
C ASP A 16 0.20 1.71 -18.91
N PRO A 17 -0.71 2.13 -19.81
CA PRO A 17 -1.64 1.24 -20.51
C PRO A 17 -0.95 0.22 -21.42
N LYS A 18 0.34 0.41 -21.74
CA LYS A 18 1.13 -0.56 -22.50
C LYS A 18 1.51 -1.79 -21.70
N TYR A 19 1.52 -1.69 -20.36
CA TYR A 19 1.81 -2.83 -19.50
C TYR A 19 0.58 -3.71 -19.32
N LYS A 20 0.76 -5.01 -19.59
CA LYS A 20 -0.29 -5.99 -19.34
C LYS A 20 -0.40 -6.27 -17.83
N PRO A 21 -1.61 -6.33 -17.28
CA PRO A 21 -1.81 -6.71 -15.89
C PRO A 21 -1.20 -8.07 -15.56
N VAL A 22 -0.50 -8.14 -14.44
CA VAL A 22 0.15 -9.36 -13.96
C VAL A 22 -0.66 -9.96 -12.81
N LYS A 23 -0.91 -11.26 -12.91
CA LYS A 23 -1.53 -12.06 -11.84
C LYS A 23 -0.47 -13.00 -11.27
N GLN A 24 0.15 -12.64 -10.17
CA GLN A 24 1.12 -13.50 -9.50
C GLN A 24 0.49 -14.83 -9.09
N PHE A 25 1.24 -15.92 -9.25
CA PHE A 25 0.82 -17.22 -8.75
C PHE A 25 0.69 -17.20 -7.22
N LEU A 26 -0.36 -17.84 -6.71
CA LEU A 26 -0.61 -17.88 -5.27
C LEU A 26 0.53 -18.61 -4.54
N CYS A 27 1.21 -17.89 -3.65
CA CYS A 27 2.18 -18.48 -2.73
C CYS A 27 1.48 -19.37 -1.70
N ARG A 28 2.05 -20.55 -1.45
CA ARG A 28 1.58 -21.43 -0.39
C ARG A 28 2.22 -21.02 0.93
N PHE A 29 1.40 -20.82 1.93
CA PHE A 29 1.85 -20.47 3.29
C PHE A 29 1.54 -21.64 4.23
N ASN A 30 2.34 -21.80 5.28
CA ASN A 30 2.02 -22.68 6.39
C ASN A 30 0.81 -22.14 7.17
N GLU A 31 0.25 -22.96 8.06
CA GLU A 31 -0.98 -22.62 8.79
C GLU A 31 -0.85 -21.35 9.63
N GLU A 32 0.27 -21.18 10.33
CA GLU A 32 0.55 -20.01 11.16
C GLU A 32 0.52 -18.71 10.33
N ARG A 33 1.20 -18.69 9.19
CA ARG A 33 1.22 -17.54 8.30
C ARG A 33 -0.13 -17.27 7.67
N ARG A 34 -0.88 -18.31 7.30
CA ARG A 34 -2.26 -18.16 6.80
C ARG A 34 -3.17 -17.51 7.81
N LYS A 35 -3.07 -17.93 9.08
CA LYS A 35 -3.84 -17.34 10.17
C LYS A 35 -3.50 -15.86 10.33
N ALA A 36 -2.22 -15.51 10.39
CA ALA A 36 -1.77 -14.12 10.50
C ALA A 36 -2.25 -13.24 9.33
N ILE A 37 -2.22 -13.75 8.09
CA ILE A 37 -2.75 -13.05 6.92
C ILE A 37 -4.27 -12.86 7.06
N GLY A 38 -5.00 -13.91 7.45
CA GLY A 38 -6.45 -13.86 7.60
C GLY A 38 -6.90 -12.83 8.65
N GLU A 39 -6.24 -12.79 9.79
CA GLU A 39 -6.51 -11.83 10.87
C GLU A 39 -6.26 -10.39 10.40
N GLU A 40 -5.15 -10.14 9.70
CA GLU A 40 -4.82 -8.80 9.20
C GLU A 40 -5.79 -8.35 8.11
N VAL A 41 -6.14 -9.23 7.16
CA VAL A 41 -7.12 -8.94 6.11
C VAL A 41 -8.48 -8.64 6.72
N ALA A 42 -8.95 -9.43 7.69
CA ALA A 42 -10.20 -9.18 8.39
C ALA A 42 -10.21 -7.81 9.10
N ARG A 43 -9.10 -7.46 9.73
CA ARG A 43 -8.94 -6.15 10.39
C ARG A 43 -9.01 -5.00 9.39
N LEU A 44 -8.34 -5.11 8.23
CA LEU A 44 -8.33 -4.09 7.19
C LEU A 44 -9.70 -3.94 6.52
N LEU A 45 -10.42 -5.05 6.31
CA LEU A 45 -11.79 -5.04 5.80
C LEU A 45 -12.74 -4.35 6.77
N ALA A 46 -12.69 -4.72 8.05
CA ALA A 46 -13.52 -4.12 9.09
C ALA A 46 -13.27 -2.61 9.25
N ALA A 47 -12.02 -2.18 9.07
CA ALA A 47 -11.65 -0.77 9.10
C ALA A 47 -11.97 0.00 7.80
N GLY A 48 -12.47 -0.67 6.75
CA GLY A 48 -12.79 -0.07 5.46
C GLY A 48 -11.57 0.39 4.65
N PHE A 49 -10.36 -0.10 4.97
CA PHE A 49 -9.15 0.20 4.22
C PHE A 49 -9.07 -0.56 2.91
N ILE A 50 -9.63 -1.76 2.86
CA ILE A 50 -9.68 -2.61 1.67
C ILE A 50 -11.11 -3.05 1.41
N VAL A 51 -11.38 -3.44 0.16
CA VAL A 51 -12.67 -3.99 -0.26
C VAL A 51 -12.45 -5.29 -1.03
N GLU A 52 -13.43 -6.18 -0.99
CA GLU A 52 -13.40 -7.43 -1.75
C GLU A 52 -13.73 -7.16 -3.23
N VAL A 53 -12.97 -7.77 -4.14
CA VAL A 53 -13.14 -7.64 -5.59
C VAL A 53 -13.14 -9.01 -6.23
N PHE A 54 -14.13 -9.30 -7.08
CA PHE A 54 -14.32 -10.64 -7.68
C PHE A 54 -13.38 -10.92 -8.85
N HIS A 55 -13.10 -9.97 -9.71
CA HIS A 55 -12.31 -10.17 -10.92
C HIS A 55 -11.20 -9.11 -11.07
N PRO A 56 -10.17 -9.12 -10.20
CA PRO A 56 -9.09 -8.16 -10.31
C PRO A 56 -8.23 -8.45 -11.54
N GLU A 57 -7.78 -7.41 -12.21
CA GLU A 57 -6.81 -7.52 -13.28
C GLU A 57 -5.40 -7.76 -12.75
N TRP A 58 -5.04 -7.10 -11.66
CA TRP A 58 -3.77 -7.25 -10.97
C TRP A 58 -3.92 -8.12 -9.73
N LEU A 59 -3.00 -9.06 -9.54
CA LEU A 59 -2.93 -9.89 -8.33
C LEU A 59 -1.51 -9.87 -7.78
N ALA A 60 -1.38 -9.52 -6.52
CA ALA A 60 -0.11 -9.52 -5.79
C ALA A 60 -0.20 -10.44 -4.56
N ASN A 61 0.92 -11.06 -4.19
CA ASN A 61 0.99 -11.92 -3.03
C ASN A 61 1.25 -11.10 -1.76
N PRO A 62 0.67 -11.49 -0.62
CA PRO A 62 1.06 -10.97 0.67
C PRO A 62 2.44 -11.50 1.06
N VAL A 63 3.24 -10.66 1.72
CA VAL A 63 4.55 -10.98 2.28
C VAL A 63 4.50 -10.75 3.78
N LEU A 64 4.85 -11.76 4.56
CA LEU A 64 4.88 -11.66 6.01
C LEU A 64 6.31 -11.47 6.51
N VAL A 65 6.50 -10.45 7.33
CA VAL A 65 7.76 -10.13 8.00
C VAL A 65 7.57 -10.21 9.51
N LEU A 66 8.42 -11.00 10.18
CA LEU A 66 8.39 -11.09 11.62
C LEU A 66 9.09 -9.85 12.22
N LYS A 67 8.39 -9.13 13.08
CA LYS A 67 8.96 -8.00 13.83
C LYS A 67 9.82 -8.51 14.99
N LYS A 68 10.70 -7.66 15.51
CA LYS A 68 11.55 -7.96 16.68
C LYS A 68 10.76 -8.38 17.94
N ASN A 69 9.53 -7.93 18.06
CA ASN A 69 8.63 -8.26 19.16
C ASN A 69 7.82 -9.57 18.94
N GLY A 70 8.16 -10.37 17.94
CA GLY A 70 7.47 -11.62 17.63
C GLY A 70 6.12 -11.48 16.92
N THR A 71 5.67 -10.27 16.58
CA THR A 71 4.42 -10.08 15.82
C THR A 71 4.67 -10.05 14.33
N TRP A 72 3.70 -10.55 13.54
CA TRP A 72 3.75 -10.50 12.10
C TRP A 72 3.35 -9.11 11.57
N ARG A 73 4.05 -8.67 10.52
CA ARG A 73 3.64 -7.56 9.68
C ARG A 73 3.31 -8.09 8.30
N MET A 74 2.13 -7.84 7.82
CA MET A 74 1.75 -8.11 6.44
C MET A 74 2.14 -6.94 5.54
N CYS A 75 2.83 -7.25 4.46
CA CYS A 75 3.11 -6.37 3.34
C CYS A 75 2.50 -6.98 2.08
N VAL A 76 2.50 -6.25 0.98
CA VAL A 76 2.07 -6.76 -0.33
C VAL A 76 3.17 -6.53 -1.34
N ASP A 77 3.43 -7.53 -2.16
CA ASP A 77 4.45 -7.45 -3.21
C ASP A 77 3.89 -6.70 -4.44
N TYR A 78 4.17 -5.41 -4.52
CA TYR A 78 3.79 -4.58 -5.66
C TYR A 78 4.88 -4.46 -6.73
N THR A 79 5.86 -5.34 -6.76
CA THR A 79 7.00 -5.25 -7.70
C THR A 79 6.55 -5.10 -9.15
N ASP A 80 5.59 -5.92 -9.58
CA ASP A 80 5.11 -5.88 -10.98
C ASP A 80 4.26 -4.65 -11.26
N LEU A 81 3.43 -4.22 -10.31
CA LEU A 81 2.65 -3.00 -10.42
C LEU A 81 3.56 -1.76 -10.45
N ASN A 82 4.60 -1.73 -9.63
CA ASN A 82 5.56 -0.63 -9.59
C ASN A 82 6.35 -0.50 -10.91
N LYS A 83 6.64 -1.62 -11.59
CA LYS A 83 7.25 -1.59 -12.93
C LYS A 83 6.33 -0.97 -13.98
N ALA A 84 5.03 -1.14 -13.82
CA ALA A 84 4.02 -0.60 -14.72
C ALA A 84 3.67 0.88 -14.45
N CYS A 85 4.08 1.40 -13.29
CA CYS A 85 3.89 2.81 -12.95
C CYS A 85 5.16 3.60 -13.29
N PRO A 86 5.06 4.69 -14.07
CA PRO A 86 6.20 5.56 -14.32
C PRO A 86 6.70 6.15 -12.99
N THR A 87 8.00 6.20 -12.84
CA THR A 87 8.65 6.80 -11.68
C THR A 87 8.37 8.30 -11.66
N ASP A 88 8.03 8.85 -10.50
CA ASP A 88 7.88 10.28 -10.33
C ASP A 88 9.23 10.98 -10.65
N PRO A 89 9.26 11.87 -11.64
CA PRO A 89 10.48 12.59 -12.02
C PRO A 89 10.93 13.61 -10.98
N PHE A 90 10.09 13.93 -9.99
CA PHE A 90 10.45 14.88 -8.95
C PHE A 90 11.37 14.23 -7.91
N ALA A 91 12.65 14.60 -7.98
CA ALA A 91 13.57 14.26 -6.92
C ALA A 91 13.16 14.93 -5.60
N LEU A 92 13.27 14.19 -4.50
CA LEU A 92 13.13 14.79 -3.19
C LEU A 92 14.18 15.91 -3.03
N PRO A 93 13.81 17.12 -2.58
CA PRO A 93 14.76 18.19 -2.38
C PRO A 93 15.83 17.73 -1.36
N ARG A 94 17.08 18.13 -1.61
CA ARG A 94 18.17 17.88 -0.66
C ARG A 94 17.89 18.60 0.64
N ILE A 95 18.28 17.98 1.76
CA ILE A 95 18.10 18.56 3.09
C ILE A 95 18.69 19.98 3.16
N ASP A 96 19.87 20.18 2.56
CA ASP A 96 20.54 21.49 2.50
C ASP A 96 19.67 22.54 1.80
N GLN A 97 19.02 22.19 0.69
CA GLN A 97 18.10 23.08 -0.03
C GLN A 97 16.86 23.43 0.80
N ILE A 98 16.37 22.48 1.60
CA ILE A 98 15.23 22.74 2.51
C ILE A 98 15.67 23.71 3.62
N ILE A 99 16.86 23.52 4.18
CA ILE A 99 17.43 24.39 5.22
C ILE A 99 17.62 25.80 4.65
N ASP A 100 18.22 25.93 3.48
CA ASP A 100 18.45 27.24 2.83
C ASP A 100 17.12 27.94 2.50
N ALA A 101 16.13 27.21 2.01
CA ALA A 101 14.81 27.76 1.69
C ALA A 101 14.02 28.20 2.95
N THR A 102 14.38 27.68 4.12
CA THR A 102 13.73 28.00 5.39
C THR A 102 14.57 28.94 6.26
N ALA A 103 15.76 29.28 5.82
CA ALA A 103 16.63 30.22 6.51
C ALA A 103 15.96 31.60 6.62
N GLY A 104 15.93 32.15 7.82
CA GLY A 104 15.29 33.46 8.10
C GLY A 104 13.78 33.39 8.41
N CYS A 105 13.16 32.24 8.39
CA CYS A 105 11.78 32.08 8.82
C CYS A 105 11.71 31.94 10.35
N GLU A 106 10.95 32.83 11.02
CA GLU A 106 10.76 32.76 12.48
C GLU A 106 9.97 31.55 12.95
N ARG A 107 9.13 30.97 12.07
CA ARG A 107 8.31 29.77 12.35
C ARG A 107 8.32 28.85 11.15
N GLN A 108 8.50 27.55 11.42
CA GLN A 108 8.45 26.51 10.42
C GLN A 108 7.31 25.55 10.74
N VAL A 109 6.47 25.23 9.75
CA VAL A 109 5.40 24.26 9.87
C VAL A 109 5.75 23.05 8.99
N PHE A 110 6.05 21.92 9.62
CA PHE A 110 6.30 20.66 8.89
C PHE A 110 5.00 19.90 8.71
N TRP A 111 4.49 19.88 7.49
CA TRP A 111 3.37 19.00 7.13
C TRP A 111 3.91 17.61 6.84
N MET A 112 3.88 16.74 7.83
CA MET A 112 4.17 15.32 7.59
C MET A 112 2.98 14.67 6.88
N ARG A 113 3.17 14.34 5.60
CA ARG A 113 2.17 13.71 4.75
C ARG A 113 2.04 12.20 5.02
N ILE A 114 2.06 11.77 6.28
CA ILE A 114 1.92 10.36 6.68
C ILE A 114 0.56 9.77 6.27
N LEU A 115 -0.46 10.60 6.09
CA LEU A 115 -1.83 10.17 5.84
C LEU A 115 -2.17 9.91 4.37
N ALA A 116 -1.41 10.42 3.41
CA ALA A 116 -1.70 10.24 2.00
C ALA A 116 -1.34 8.83 1.49
N THR A 117 -0.36 8.17 2.11
CA THR A 117 0.12 6.84 1.69
C THR A 117 -0.81 5.70 2.12
N ILE A 118 -1.72 5.92 3.06
CA ILE A 118 -2.56 4.87 3.65
C ILE A 118 -3.93 4.75 2.96
N ARG A 119 -4.31 5.70 2.10
CA ARG A 119 -5.67 5.79 1.57
C ARG A 119 -5.88 5.51 0.09
N SER A 120 -4.90 4.96 -0.59
CA SER A 120 -5.20 4.29 -1.86
C SER A 120 -6.06 3.06 -1.53
N LYS A 121 -7.30 3.00 -2.01
CA LYS A 121 -8.12 1.79 -1.92
C LYS A 121 -7.48 0.70 -2.76
N TRP A 122 -6.59 -0.05 -2.14
CA TRP A 122 -6.00 -1.23 -2.74
C TRP A 122 -7.05 -2.33 -2.77
N GLN A 123 -7.32 -2.83 -3.95
CA GLN A 123 -8.17 -3.98 -4.14
C GLN A 123 -7.32 -5.23 -3.94
N LEU A 124 -7.27 -5.72 -2.70
CA LEU A 124 -6.65 -7.00 -2.38
C LEU A 124 -7.70 -8.10 -2.48
N ARG A 125 -7.45 -9.09 -3.33
CA ARG A 125 -8.27 -10.31 -3.39
C ARG A 125 -7.59 -11.43 -2.62
N THR A 126 -8.21 -11.90 -1.56
CA THR A 126 -8.00 -13.23 -1.01
C THR A 126 -8.94 -14.21 -1.73
N ARG A 127 -8.40 -15.10 -2.54
CA ARG A 127 -9.16 -16.20 -3.14
C ARG A 127 -9.47 -17.21 -2.04
N ARG A 128 -10.64 -17.13 -1.41
CA ARG A 128 -11.15 -18.24 -0.63
C ARG A 128 -11.45 -19.37 -1.61
N ARG A 129 -10.70 -20.47 -1.57
CA ARG A 129 -11.22 -21.75 -2.00
C ARG A 129 -12.19 -22.19 -0.90
N LEU A 130 -13.46 -22.15 -1.19
CA LEU A 130 -14.43 -22.99 -0.51
C LEU A 130 -14.07 -24.41 -0.90
N HIS A 131 -13.57 -25.20 0.03
CA HIS A 131 -13.54 -26.63 -0.09
C HIS A 131 -14.97 -27.11 0.19
N SER A 132 -15.64 -27.59 -0.85
CA SER A 132 -16.67 -28.63 -0.74
C SER A 132 -16.02 -29.94 -0.36
#